data_6bc0dda190747ff094df9f04f3eb1eb2
#
_entry.id   6bc0dda190747ff094df9f04f3eb1eb2
#
_cell.length_a   1.000
_cell.length_b   1.000
_cell.length_c   1.000
_cell.angle_alpha   90.00
_cell.angle_beta   90.00
_cell.angle_gamma   90.00
#
_symmetry.space_group_name_H-M   'P 1'
#
loop_
_entity.id
_entity.type
_entity.pdbx_description
1 polymer ?
#
loop_
_entity_poly.entity_id
_entity_poly.type
_entity_poly.pdbx_seq_one_letter_code
_entity_poly.pdbx_strand_id
1 'polypeptide(L)'
;MRLAVVGSINTDMTVTAERIPLKGETLMGSSLSYIPGGKGANQAVAMAKLGAEVEMFGCVGDDSNGEKMLENLKAVGVGTEHIQILKGVPTGIAMITVGDNDNT
;
A
#
# COMPACT_ATOMS: atom_id res chain seq x y z
N MET A 1 20.41 -14.56 -4.05
CA MET A 1 20.65 -13.11 -4.06
C MET A 1 19.92 -12.46 -2.91
N ARG A 2 20.60 -11.63 -2.16
CA ARG A 2 20.03 -10.90 -1.03
C ARG A 2 19.91 -9.44 -1.40
N LEU A 3 18.73 -8.88 -1.21
CA LEU A 3 18.42 -7.50 -1.56
C LEU A 3 17.80 -6.76 -0.38
N ALA A 4 18.10 -5.48 -0.28
CA ALA A 4 17.47 -4.59 0.68
C ALA A 4 16.68 -3.53 -0.10
N VAL A 5 15.46 -3.29 0.34
CA VAL A 5 14.63 -2.23 -0.22
C VAL A 5 14.36 -1.22 0.89
N VAL A 6 14.70 0.02 0.65
CA VAL A 6 14.41 1.14 1.55
C VAL A 6 13.37 2.02 0.86
N GLY A 7 12.19 2.11 1.41
CA GLY A 7 11.16 2.90 0.74
C GLY A 7 9.80 2.88 1.43
N SER A 8 8.82 3.38 0.72
CA SER A 8 7.47 3.60 1.23
C SER A 8 6.65 2.32 1.31
N ILE A 9 5.81 2.28 2.33
CA ILE A 9 4.81 1.24 2.55
C ILE A 9 3.50 1.97 2.83
N ASN A 10 2.53 1.81 1.94
CA ASN A 10 1.25 2.53 2.03
C ASN A 10 0.08 1.58 1.79
N THR A 11 -1.10 2.03 2.17
CA THR A 11 -2.35 1.38 1.76
C THR A 11 -3.00 2.27 0.70
N ASP A 12 -3.36 1.69 -0.43
CA ASP A 12 -4.13 2.39 -1.46
C ASP A 12 -5.62 2.17 -1.20
N MET A 13 -6.33 3.25 -0.91
CA MET A 13 -7.77 3.24 -0.74
C MET A 13 -8.40 3.70 -2.04
N THR A 14 -9.01 2.78 -2.78
CA THR A 14 -9.54 3.04 -4.12
C THR A 14 -11.06 3.02 -4.10
N VAL A 15 -11.67 4.11 -4.54
CA VAL A 15 -13.10 4.20 -4.76
C VAL A 15 -13.38 4.24 -6.25
N THR A 16 -14.32 3.41 -6.71
CA THR A 16 -14.76 3.39 -8.09
C THR A 16 -16.09 4.10 -8.19
N ALA A 17 -16.21 4.99 -9.15
CA ALA A 17 -17.44 5.73 -9.42
C ALA A 17 -17.69 5.78 -10.93
N GLU A 18 -18.86 6.22 -11.33
CA GLU A 18 -19.22 6.35 -12.74
C GLU A 18 -18.28 7.31 -13.47
N ARG A 19 -17.91 8.38 -12.80
CA ARG A 19 -16.96 9.38 -13.31
C ARG A 19 -16.27 10.08 -12.15
N ILE A 20 -15.24 10.85 -12.46
CA ILE A 20 -14.55 11.68 -11.47
C ILE A 20 -15.50 12.82 -11.06
N PRO A 21 -15.77 13.05 -9.77
CA PRO A 21 -16.64 14.13 -9.32
C PRO A 21 -16.10 15.50 -9.69
N LEU A 22 -16.99 16.40 -10.03
CA LEU A 22 -16.66 17.80 -10.24
C LEU A 22 -16.53 18.51 -8.88
N LYS A 23 -15.89 19.67 -8.90
CA LYS A 23 -15.72 20.48 -7.69
C LYS A 23 -17.07 20.75 -7.03
N GLY A 24 -17.15 20.44 -5.73
CA GLY A 24 -18.37 20.65 -4.94
C GLY A 24 -19.47 19.63 -5.14
N GLU A 25 -19.23 18.64 -5.99
CA GLU A 25 -20.20 17.58 -6.28
C GLU A 25 -20.06 16.42 -5.31
N THR A 26 -21.19 15.83 -4.92
CA THR A 26 -21.23 14.56 -4.21
C THR A 26 -21.69 13.48 -5.20
N LEU A 27 -20.86 12.47 -5.39
CA LEU A 27 -21.15 11.37 -6.31
C LEU A 27 -21.02 10.05 -5.55
N MET A 28 -22.02 9.19 -5.68
CA MET A 28 -22.02 7.88 -5.03
C MET A 28 -21.02 6.95 -5.74
N GLY A 29 -20.10 6.37 -4.96
CA GLY A 29 -19.20 5.36 -5.48
C GLY A 29 -19.86 3.99 -5.57
N SER A 30 -19.36 3.15 -6.46
CA SER A 30 -19.88 1.79 -6.67
C SER A 30 -19.09 0.74 -5.88
N SER A 31 -17.83 0.98 -5.59
CA SER A 31 -17.01 0.06 -4.81
C SER A 31 -15.88 0.79 -4.09
N LEU A 32 -15.45 0.21 -2.99
CA LEU A 32 -14.32 0.69 -2.20
C LEU A 32 -13.41 -0.50 -1.93
N SER A 33 -12.12 -0.35 -2.19
CA SER A 33 -11.14 -1.39 -1.90
C SER A 33 -9.88 -0.81 -1.28
N TYR A 34 -9.21 -1.65 -0.48
CA TYR A 34 -7.93 -1.34 0.15
C TYR A 34 -6.90 -2.28 -0.44
N ILE A 35 -5.90 -1.73 -1.09
CA ILE A 35 -4.88 -2.49 -1.81
C ILE A 35 -3.51 -2.13 -1.23
N PRO A 36 -2.66 -3.13 -0.95
CA PRO A 36 -1.29 -2.84 -0.54
C PRO A 36 -0.57 -2.00 -1.58
N GLY A 37 0.09 -0.93 -1.16
CA GLY A 37 0.76 0.00 -2.04
C GLY A 37 2.08 0.50 -1.46
N GLY A 38 2.60 1.53 -2.08
CA GLY A 38 3.92 2.07 -1.81
C GLY A 38 4.94 1.54 -2.81
N LYS A 39 5.69 2.43 -3.41
CA LYS A 39 6.69 2.04 -4.42
C LYS A 39 7.71 1.07 -3.87
N GLY A 40 8.21 1.33 -2.65
CA GLY A 40 9.17 0.44 -2.00
C GLY A 40 8.59 -0.94 -1.74
N ALA A 41 7.40 -1.00 -1.15
CA ALA A 41 6.73 -2.26 -0.86
C ALA A 41 6.44 -3.05 -2.14
N ASN A 42 5.97 -2.38 -3.19
CA ASN A 42 5.71 -3.05 -4.47
C ASN A 42 6.98 -3.63 -5.10
N GLN A 43 8.10 -2.92 -5.01
CA GLN A 43 9.38 -3.43 -5.49
C GLN A 43 9.83 -4.66 -4.69
N ALA A 44 9.69 -4.60 -3.36
CA ALA A 44 10.06 -5.72 -2.49
C ALA A 44 9.25 -6.98 -2.83
N VAL A 45 7.95 -6.81 -3.01
CA VAL A 45 7.05 -7.93 -3.37
C VAL A 45 7.45 -8.53 -4.72
N ALA A 46 7.70 -7.69 -5.73
CA ALA A 46 8.10 -8.16 -7.06
C ALA A 46 9.41 -8.95 -7.00
N MET A 47 10.40 -8.44 -6.29
CA MET A 47 11.70 -9.11 -6.14
C MET A 47 11.57 -10.44 -5.42
N ALA A 48 10.77 -10.50 -4.35
CA ALA A 48 10.55 -11.73 -3.60
C ALA A 48 9.85 -12.78 -4.46
N LYS A 49 8.88 -12.38 -5.25
CA LYS A 49 8.18 -13.29 -6.17
C LYS A 49 9.09 -13.83 -7.26
N LEU A 50 10.15 -13.12 -7.60
CA LEU A 50 11.15 -13.57 -8.56
C LEU A 50 12.25 -14.44 -7.93
N GLY A 51 12.14 -14.72 -6.64
CA GLY A 51 13.04 -15.65 -5.95
C GLY A 51 14.17 -15.03 -5.17
N ALA A 52 14.23 -13.70 -5.05
CA ALA A 52 15.26 -13.04 -4.25
C ALA A 52 14.93 -13.11 -2.76
N GLU A 53 15.97 -13.11 -1.92
CA GLU A 53 15.81 -12.88 -0.49
C GLU A 53 15.76 -11.36 -0.28
N VAL A 54 14.62 -10.85 0.18
CA VAL A 54 14.40 -9.41 0.29
C VAL A 54 14.15 -9.03 1.74
N GLU A 55 14.89 -8.02 2.22
CA GLU A 55 14.64 -7.35 3.49
C GLU A 55 14.07 -5.96 3.20
N MET A 56 12.95 -5.64 3.82
CA MET A 56 12.32 -4.33 3.68
C MET A 56 12.69 -3.42 4.84
N PHE A 57 13.10 -2.20 4.52
CA PHE A 57 13.39 -1.14 5.48
C PHE A 57 12.40 -0.01 5.23
N GLY A 58 11.61 0.32 6.23
CA GLY A 58 10.61 1.36 6.12
C GLY A 58 9.85 1.49 7.43
N CYS A 59 8.69 2.08 7.38
CA CYS A 59 7.85 2.20 8.56
C CYS A 59 6.37 2.12 8.21
N VAL A 60 5.59 1.66 9.19
CA VAL A 60 4.13 1.66 9.16
C VAL A 60 3.63 2.22 10.49
N GLY A 61 2.36 2.59 10.54
CA GLY A 61 1.73 2.98 11.79
C GLY A 61 1.31 1.75 12.61
N ASP A 62 0.90 1.99 13.84
CA ASP A 62 0.39 0.96 14.73
C ASP A 62 -1.12 0.73 14.57
N ASP A 63 -1.61 0.89 13.37
CA ASP A 63 -3.02 0.75 13.01
C ASP A 63 -3.28 -0.55 12.23
N SER A 64 -4.55 -0.81 11.93
CA SER A 64 -4.94 -2.01 11.18
C SER A 64 -4.35 -2.05 9.77
N ASN A 65 -4.18 -0.89 9.14
CA ASN A 65 -3.54 -0.82 7.82
C ASN A 65 -2.08 -1.24 7.91
N GLY A 66 -1.37 -0.83 8.96
CA GLY A 66 0.01 -1.25 9.19
C GLY A 66 0.13 -2.75 9.38
N GLU A 67 -0.76 -3.35 10.17
CA GLU A 67 -0.79 -4.81 10.36
C GLU A 67 -1.00 -5.55 9.04
N LYS A 68 -1.96 -5.10 8.24
CA LYS A 68 -2.26 -5.72 6.95
C LYS A 68 -1.09 -5.62 5.99
N MET A 69 -0.39 -4.50 5.98
CA MET A 69 0.80 -4.33 5.15
C MET A 69 1.92 -5.28 5.56
N LEU A 70 2.15 -5.45 6.86
CA LEU A 70 3.15 -6.39 7.36
C LEU A 70 2.78 -7.83 6.99
N GLU A 71 1.51 -8.20 7.17
CA GLU A 71 1.02 -9.53 6.80
C GLU A 71 1.20 -9.80 5.31
N ASN A 72 0.89 -8.82 4.46
CA ASN A 72 1.05 -8.94 3.02
C ASN A 72 2.52 -9.18 2.64
N LEU A 73 3.43 -8.43 3.22
CA LEU A 73 4.86 -8.58 2.96
C LEU A 73 5.37 -9.95 3.42
N LYS A 74 4.99 -10.37 4.62
CA LYS A 74 5.36 -11.69 5.16
C LYS A 74 4.83 -12.82 4.29
N ALA A 75 3.60 -12.69 3.80
CA ALA A 75 2.96 -13.75 2.99
C ALA A 75 3.71 -14.03 1.69
N VAL A 76 4.42 -13.05 1.13
CA VAL A 76 5.21 -13.25 -0.08
C VAL A 76 6.70 -13.47 0.21
N GLY A 77 7.07 -13.60 1.48
CA GLY A 77 8.43 -13.94 1.86
C GLY A 77 9.39 -12.75 2.04
N VAL A 78 8.87 -11.54 2.09
CA VAL A 78 9.70 -10.36 2.39
C VAL A 78 10.02 -10.30 3.88
N GLY A 79 11.28 -10.10 4.24
CA GLY A 79 11.70 -9.91 5.62
C GLY A 79 11.22 -8.57 6.16
N THR A 80 10.55 -8.58 7.32
CA THR A 80 9.91 -7.40 7.90
C THR A 80 10.54 -6.96 9.22
N GLU A 81 11.65 -7.58 9.62
CA GLU A 81 12.31 -7.30 10.90
C GLU A 81 12.79 -5.85 11.03
N HIS A 82 13.10 -5.22 9.89
CA HIS A 82 13.62 -3.86 9.84
C HIS A 82 12.57 -2.81 9.52
N ILE A 83 11.30 -3.19 9.54
CA ILE A 83 10.19 -2.25 9.39
C ILE A 83 9.84 -1.74 10.79
N GLN A 84 9.90 -0.43 10.96
CA GLN A 84 9.53 0.20 12.23
C GLN A 84 8.01 0.36 12.30
N ILE A 85 7.46 0.07 13.47
CA ILE A 85 6.06 0.33 13.75
C ILE A 85 6.01 1.60 14.60
N LEU A 86 5.47 2.67 14.03
CA LEU A 86 5.43 3.98 14.68
C LEU A 86 4.16 4.12 15.51
N LYS A 87 4.32 4.26 16.80
CA LYS A 87 3.22 4.37 17.74
C LYS A 87 2.51 5.72 17.58
N GLY A 88 1.18 5.68 17.50
CA GLY A 88 0.36 6.89 17.40
C GLY A 88 0.41 7.57 16.04
N VAL A 89 1.00 6.93 15.04
CA VAL A 89 1.11 7.49 13.68
C VAL A 89 0.34 6.58 12.73
N PRO A 90 -0.55 7.13 11.89
CA PRO A 90 -1.26 6.30 10.91
C PRO A 90 -0.32 5.87 9.79
N THR A 91 -0.55 4.67 9.28
CA THR A 91 0.10 4.19 8.06
C THR A 91 -0.30 5.09 6.89
N GLY A 92 0.65 5.38 5.99
CA GLY A 92 0.37 6.21 4.82
C GLY A 92 -0.75 5.65 3.96
N ILE A 93 -1.61 6.52 3.48
CA ILE A 93 -2.76 6.16 2.65
C ILE A 93 -2.72 6.98 1.37
N ALA A 94 -2.87 6.31 0.24
CA ALA A 94 -3.16 6.98 -1.02
C ALA A 94 -4.65 6.84 -1.28
N MET A 95 -5.33 7.95 -1.50
CA MET A 95 -6.76 7.97 -1.83
C MET A 95 -6.91 8.10 -3.33
N ILE A 96 -7.49 7.09 -3.97
CA ILE A 96 -7.56 6.99 -5.42
C ILE A 96 -9.02 6.93 -5.86
N THR A 97 -9.40 7.82 -6.76
CA THR A 97 -10.72 7.82 -7.38
C THR A 97 -10.59 7.30 -8.81
N VAL A 98 -11.39 6.30 -9.16
CA VAL A 98 -11.42 5.71 -10.51
C VAL A 98 -12.80 5.98 -11.12
N GLY A 99 -12.81 6.63 -12.27
CA GLY A 99 -14.03 6.90 -13.03
C GLY A 99 -13.69 7.11 -14.50
N ASP A 100 -14.58 6.74 -15.39
CA ASP A 100 -14.40 6.87 -16.85
C ASP A 100 -13.09 6.23 -17.34
N ASN A 101 -12.65 5.10 -16.74
CA ASN A 101 -11.39 4.44 -17.03
C ASN A 101 -10.14 5.31 -16.73
N ASP A 102 -10.30 6.32 -15.90
CA ASP A 102 -9.22 7.20 -15.47
C ASP A 102 -9.14 7.21 -13.94
N ASN A 103 -8.06 7.75 -13.39
CA ASN A 103 -7.90 7.85 -11.94
C ASN A 103 -7.29 9.20 -11.53
N THR A 104 -7.49 9.50 -10.26
CA THR A 104 -6.86 10.66 -9.64
C THR A 104 -6.68 10.41 -8.14
#